data_983f138bea13f99a68246d3778c09208
#
_entry.id   983f138bea13f99a68246d3778c09208
#
_cell.length_a   1.000
_cell.length_b   1.000
_cell.length_c   1.000
_cell.angle_alpha   90.00
_cell.angle_beta   90.00
_cell.angle_gamma   90.00
#
_symmetry.space_group_name_H-M   'P 1'
#
loop_
_entity.id
_entity.type
_entity.pdbx_description
1 polymer ?
#
loop_
_entity_poly.entity_id
_entity_poly.type
_entity_poly.pdbx_seq_one_letter_code
_entity_poly.pdbx_strand_id
1 'polypeptide(L)'
;ESTKALHEAGFTVVGIDNDLRAYFFGQEASTDSTNSELQEKLPNYHPRKVDIRDFEAVKEVFEEFGSDIELIVHTAAQPSHDWAAKEPFTDFGVNANGTLNLLEATRQVCPEAVFIFTSTNKVYGDTPNHLPLVELEERWEIEESHPFHVGIDESMSIDQCKHSLFGASKVAADVLVQEYGRYFGMKSGVFRGGCLTGPAHAGAELHGFLAYLMKCIVEGRPYRIFGYKGKQVRDNIHAHDLVSAFLHFYENPRVGEVYNMGGSRHSNCSMLEAIRIGEELSGNKLDYTYLEDNRIGDHIWYISDVQKFQNHYPDWSYKHSIDDILGEIYQACATNASQ
;
A
#
# COMPACT_ATOMS: atom_id res chain seq x y z
N GLU A 1 -1.69 -9.09 7.47
CA GLU A 1 -1.07 -10.13 6.62
C GLU A 1 0.41 -10.32 6.93
N SER A 2 1.27 -9.28 6.89
CA SER A 2 2.71 -9.43 7.16
C SER A 2 2.98 -10.12 8.50
N THR A 3 2.31 -9.71 9.58
CA THR A 3 2.45 -10.32 10.91
C THR A 3 2.11 -11.82 10.91
N LYS A 4 1.02 -12.20 10.23
CA LYS A 4 0.60 -13.61 10.12
C LYS A 4 1.61 -14.43 9.32
N ALA A 5 1.97 -13.96 8.14
CA ALA A 5 2.90 -14.67 7.27
C ALA A 5 4.31 -14.81 7.88
N LEU A 6 4.82 -13.77 8.55
CA LEU A 6 6.08 -13.83 9.26
C LEU A 6 6.03 -14.80 10.46
N HIS A 7 4.93 -14.79 11.20
CA HIS A 7 4.72 -15.78 12.28
C HIS A 7 4.68 -17.22 11.75
N GLU A 8 3.97 -17.46 10.64
CA GLU A 8 3.91 -18.77 9.97
C GLU A 8 5.29 -19.20 9.43
N ALA A 9 6.11 -18.24 8.99
CA ALA A 9 7.50 -18.48 8.60
C ALA A 9 8.44 -18.73 9.81
N GLY A 10 7.94 -18.68 11.04
CA GLY A 10 8.69 -19.00 12.26
C GLY A 10 9.33 -17.81 12.96
N PHE A 11 9.06 -16.57 12.54
CA PHE A 11 9.59 -15.38 13.19
C PHE A 11 8.87 -15.06 14.50
N THR A 12 9.60 -14.50 15.45
CA THR A 12 9.02 -13.65 16.49
C THR A 12 8.78 -12.27 15.91
N VAL A 13 7.54 -11.79 15.96
CA VAL A 13 7.14 -10.54 15.31
C VAL A 13 6.91 -9.46 16.35
N VAL A 14 7.59 -8.32 16.22
CA VAL A 14 7.40 -7.12 17.03
C VAL A 14 6.65 -6.08 16.18
N GLY A 15 5.43 -5.75 16.58
CA GLY A 15 4.60 -4.76 15.88
C GLY A 15 4.72 -3.38 16.54
N ILE A 16 5.20 -2.38 15.81
CA ILE A 16 5.22 -0.98 16.24
C ILE A 16 4.04 -0.25 15.62
N ASP A 17 3.12 0.23 16.43
CA ASP A 17 1.94 0.99 16.02
C ASP A 17 1.53 1.98 17.13
N ASN A 18 1.03 3.16 16.75
CA ASN A 18 0.51 4.15 17.71
C ASN A 18 -0.99 4.45 17.53
N ASP A 19 -1.67 3.70 16.66
CA ASP A 19 -3.08 3.87 16.27
C ASP A 19 -3.40 5.28 15.71
N LEU A 20 -2.44 5.93 15.06
CA LEU A 20 -2.65 7.24 14.45
C LEU A 20 -3.70 7.19 13.32
N ARG A 21 -4.03 5.99 12.85
CA ARG A 21 -5.09 5.76 11.88
C ARG A 21 -6.47 6.16 12.45
N ALA A 22 -6.73 5.92 13.72
CA ALA A 22 -7.95 6.38 14.40
C ALA A 22 -8.06 7.91 14.43
N TYR A 23 -6.92 8.61 14.59
CA TYR A 23 -6.89 10.07 14.52
C TYR A 23 -7.25 10.61 13.14
N PHE A 24 -6.74 9.99 12.06
CA PHE A 24 -6.97 10.45 10.69
C PHE A 24 -8.36 10.09 10.14
N PHE A 25 -8.88 8.90 10.45
CA PHE A 25 -10.06 8.35 9.79
C PHE A 25 -11.21 7.99 10.74
N GLY A 26 -11.06 8.28 12.04
CA GLY A 26 -12.05 7.97 13.08
C GLY A 26 -11.89 6.56 13.67
N GLN A 27 -12.64 6.30 14.75
CA GLN A 27 -12.53 5.06 15.53
C GLN A 27 -12.82 3.78 14.71
N GLU A 28 -13.65 3.85 13.67
CA GLU A 28 -13.92 2.72 12.77
C GLU A 28 -12.66 2.27 11.99
N ALA A 29 -11.65 3.12 11.90
CA ALA A 29 -10.38 2.83 11.24
C ALA A 29 -9.25 2.47 12.21
N SER A 30 -9.52 2.37 13.52
CA SER A 30 -8.53 1.99 14.55
C SER A 30 -7.91 0.63 14.26
N THR A 31 -6.60 0.52 14.55
CA THR A 31 -5.84 -0.74 14.45
C THR A 31 -5.80 -1.52 15.76
N ASP A 32 -6.30 -0.97 16.87
CA ASP A 32 -6.22 -1.58 18.20
C ASP A 32 -6.95 -2.94 18.27
N SER A 33 -8.12 -3.08 17.62
CA SER A 33 -8.84 -4.36 17.58
C SER A 33 -8.05 -5.44 16.84
N THR A 34 -7.44 -5.09 15.71
CA THR A 34 -6.59 -6.01 14.93
C THR A 34 -5.33 -6.40 15.73
N ASN A 35 -4.71 -5.44 16.44
CA ASN A 35 -3.56 -5.71 17.30
C ASN A 35 -3.93 -6.69 18.42
N SER A 36 -5.07 -6.50 19.09
CA SER A 36 -5.57 -7.38 20.15
C SER A 36 -5.83 -8.79 19.63
N GLU A 37 -6.51 -8.91 18.48
CA GLU A 37 -6.77 -10.19 17.83
C GLU A 37 -5.48 -10.94 17.47
N LEU A 38 -4.50 -10.23 16.90
CA LEU A 38 -3.20 -10.82 16.56
C LEU A 38 -2.47 -11.29 17.82
N GLN A 39 -2.50 -10.51 18.90
CA GLN A 39 -1.86 -10.88 20.16
C GLN A 39 -2.50 -12.11 20.81
N GLU A 40 -3.83 -12.27 20.68
CA GLU A 40 -4.53 -13.46 21.18
C GLU A 40 -4.22 -14.72 20.35
N LYS A 41 -4.11 -14.56 19.02
CA LYS A 41 -3.96 -15.69 18.09
C LYS A 41 -2.52 -16.10 17.84
N LEU A 42 -1.57 -15.17 17.98
CA LEU A 42 -0.17 -15.38 17.61
C LEU A 42 0.74 -15.25 18.85
N PRO A 43 1.15 -16.37 19.47
CA PRO A 43 1.91 -16.34 20.73
C PRO A 43 3.28 -15.64 20.61
N ASN A 44 3.86 -15.57 19.41
CA ASN A 44 5.13 -14.89 19.14
C ASN A 44 4.94 -13.48 18.56
N TYR A 45 3.78 -12.85 18.75
CA TYR A 45 3.53 -11.46 18.37
C TYR A 45 3.58 -10.55 19.59
N HIS A 46 4.42 -9.52 19.52
CA HIS A 46 4.67 -8.57 20.61
C HIS A 46 4.38 -7.14 20.17
N PRO A 47 3.17 -6.60 20.38
CA PRO A 47 2.87 -5.22 20.03
C PRO A 47 3.61 -4.22 20.93
N ARG A 48 4.06 -3.12 20.35
CA ARG A 48 4.66 -1.96 21.02
C ARG A 48 3.93 -0.69 20.60
N LYS A 49 3.38 0.02 21.54
CA LYS A 49 2.70 1.30 21.27
C LYS A 49 3.73 2.42 21.22
N VAL A 50 4.35 2.60 20.05
CA VAL A 50 5.42 3.57 19.81
C VAL A 50 5.11 4.39 18.56
N ASP A 51 5.36 5.69 18.64
CA ASP A 51 5.32 6.60 17.50
C ASP A 51 6.67 6.62 16.80
N ILE A 52 6.71 6.30 15.52
CA ILE A 52 7.95 6.27 14.75
C ILE A 52 8.62 7.65 14.62
N ARG A 53 7.94 8.74 14.94
CA ARG A 53 8.52 10.09 15.02
C ARG A 53 9.42 10.29 16.23
N ASP A 54 9.26 9.48 17.27
CA ASP A 54 10.10 9.48 18.46
C ASP A 54 11.29 8.52 18.28
N PHE A 55 12.44 9.09 17.92
CA PHE A 55 13.64 8.31 17.64
C PHE A 55 14.13 7.50 18.85
N GLU A 56 14.08 8.09 20.05
CA GLU A 56 14.57 7.40 21.24
C GLU A 56 13.66 6.21 21.59
N ALA A 57 12.34 6.38 21.51
CA ALA A 57 11.40 5.28 21.75
C ALA A 57 11.53 4.16 20.70
N VAL A 58 11.76 4.50 19.41
CA VAL A 58 12.07 3.52 18.37
C VAL A 58 13.36 2.79 18.69
N LYS A 59 14.40 3.53 19.05
CA LYS A 59 15.72 2.97 19.35
C LYS A 59 15.68 2.03 20.54
N GLU A 60 14.94 2.36 21.61
CA GLU A 60 14.74 1.47 22.75
C GLU A 60 14.15 0.12 22.35
N VAL A 61 13.14 0.10 21.43
CA VAL A 61 12.58 -1.15 20.92
C VAL A 61 13.62 -1.94 20.12
N PHE A 62 14.43 -1.27 19.30
CA PHE A 62 15.47 -1.94 18.53
C PHE A 62 16.57 -2.50 19.44
N GLU A 63 17.00 -1.77 20.47
CA GLU A 63 18.00 -2.21 21.44
C GLU A 63 17.53 -3.40 22.28
N GLU A 64 16.20 -3.54 22.54
CA GLU A 64 15.63 -4.70 23.24
C GLU A 64 15.95 -6.02 22.53
N PHE A 65 15.96 -6.03 21.19
CA PHE A 65 16.20 -7.23 20.38
C PHE A 65 17.59 -7.25 19.73
N GLY A 66 18.22 -6.09 19.55
CA GLY A 66 19.60 -5.97 19.07
C GLY A 66 19.83 -6.63 17.71
N SER A 67 20.91 -7.41 17.62
CA SER A 67 21.30 -8.13 16.40
C SER A 67 20.38 -9.30 16.02
N ASP A 68 19.42 -9.66 16.85
CA ASP A 68 18.44 -10.71 16.54
C ASP A 68 17.33 -10.21 15.58
N ILE A 69 17.30 -8.89 15.30
CA ILE A 69 16.43 -8.32 14.28
C ILE A 69 16.97 -8.69 12.90
N GLU A 70 16.26 -9.52 12.17
CA GLU A 70 16.63 -9.96 10.83
C GLU A 70 15.91 -9.20 9.72
N LEU A 71 14.69 -8.74 9.99
CA LEU A 71 13.81 -8.09 9.00
C LEU A 71 13.00 -6.95 9.60
N ILE A 72 12.99 -5.82 8.93
CA ILE A 72 12.09 -4.69 9.19
C ILE A 72 11.15 -4.54 7.99
N VAL A 73 9.84 -4.61 8.22
CA VAL A 73 8.81 -4.29 7.22
C VAL A 73 8.14 -2.99 7.62
N HIS A 74 8.57 -1.90 7.00
CA HIS A 74 8.07 -0.55 7.30
C HIS A 74 6.83 -0.21 6.47
N THR A 75 5.67 -0.31 7.10
CA THR A 75 4.35 0.01 6.51
C THR A 75 3.69 1.24 7.14
N ALA A 76 4.24 1.75 8.24
CA ALA A 76 3.68 2.91 8.92
C ALA A 76 3.71 4.16 8.04
N ALA A 77 2.58 4.83 7.90
CA ALA A 77 2.43 6.04 7.08
C ALA A 77 1.22 6.87 7.48
N GLN A 78 1.25 8.16 7.15
CA GLN A 78 0.06 8.97 6.91
C GLN A 78 -0.31 8.81 5.43
N PRO A 79 -1.45 8.17 5.06
CA PRO A 79 -1.69 7.78 3.67
C PRO A 79 -2.65 8.70 2.89
N SER A 80 -3.11 9.81 3.49
CA SER A 80 -4.16 10.66 2.91
C SER A 80 -3.61 11.96 2.32
N HIS A 81 -3.97 12.26 1.07
CA HIS A 81 -3.68 13.54 0.43
C HIS A 81 -4.33 14.73 1.16
N ASP A 82 -5.58 14.55 1.62
CA ASP A 82 -6.34 15.61 2.30
C ASP A 82 -5.74 15.94 3.65
N TRP A 83 -5.33 14.93 4.43
CA TRP A 83 -4.64 15.12 5.70
C TRP A 83 -3.25 15.73 5.52
N ALA A 84 -2.50 15.34 4.51
CA ALA A 84 -1.22 15.96 4.18
C ALA A 84 -1.36 17.46 3.92
N ALA A 85 -2.41 17.86 3.19
CA ALA A 85 -2.70 19.27 2.94
C ALA A 85 -3.14 20.03 4.21
N LYS A 86 -3.88 19.37 5.10
CA LYS A 86 -4.37 19.94 6.35
C LYS A 86 -3.28 20.05 7.41
N GLU A 87 -2.44 19.04 7.53
CA GLU A 87 -1.37 18.92 8.54
C GLU A 87 -0.02 18.52 7.91
N PRO A 88 0.63 19.41 7.15
CA PRO A 88 1.86 19.07 6.42
C PRO A 88 3.02 18.62 7.32
N PHE A 89 3.14 19.18 8.51
CA PHE A 89 4.17 18.78 9.46
C PHE A 89 3.94 17.37 10.03
N THR A 90 2.69 17.00 10.28
CA THR A 90 2.32 15.64 10.69
C THR A 90 2.60 14.65 9.58
N ASP A 91 2.19 14.96 8.35
CA ASP A 91 2.44 14.12 7.17
C ASP A 91 3.94 13.88 6.96
N PHE A 92 4.74 14.95 6.87
CA PHE A 92 6.18 14.84 6.66
C PHE A 92 6.89 14.19 7.85
N GLY A 93 6.43 14.50 9.07
CA GLY A 93 6.93 13.91 10.30
C GLY A 93 6.77 12.38 10.33
N VAL A 94 5.59 11.87 9.96
CA VAL A 94 5.33 10.42 9.90
C VAL A 94 6.06 9.79 8.71
N ASN A 95 5.85 10.31 7.50
CA ASN A 95 6.29 9.63 6.28
C ASN A 95 7.81 9.74 6.05
N ALA A 96 8.40 10.92 6.24
CA ALA A 96 9.83 11.13 5.97
C ALA A 96 10.69 10.98 7.23
N ASN A 97 10.40 11.74 8.30
CA ASN A 97 11.22 11.68 9.50
C ASN A 97 11.08 10.34 10.23
N GLY A 98 9.86 9.77 10.30
CA GLY A 98 9.64 8.43 10.87
C GLY A 98 10.42 7.35 10.12
N THR A 99 10.45 7.42 8.77
CA THR A 99 11.30 6.53 7.97
C THR A 99 12.78 6.72 8.27
N LEU A 100 13.25 7.96 8.39
CA LEU A 100 14.64 8.26 8.77
C LEU A 100 14.98 7.67 10.15
N ASN A 101 14.08 7.79 11.13
CA ASN A 101 14.28 7.23 12.46
C ASN A 101 14.45 5.71 12.43
N LEU A 102 13.60 5.00 11.66
CA LEU A 102 13.71 3.54 11.51
C LEU A 102 15.01 3.13 10.79
N LEU A 103 15.40 3.88 9.74
CA LEU A 103 16.66 3.64 9.04
C LEU A 103 17.88 3.84 9.95
N GLU A 104 17.90 4.91 10.74
CA GLU A 104 18.98 5.18 11.69
C GLU A 104 19.04 4.14 12.83
N ALA A 105 17.87 3.74 13.37
CA ALA A 105 17.82 2.67 14.36
C ALA A 105 18.36 1.35 13.78
N THR A 106 17.95 0.99 12.56
CA THR A 106 18.45 -0.19 11.85
C THR A 106 19.97 -0.12 11.68
N ARG A 107 20.49 0.99 11.13
CA ARG A 107 21.92 1.17 10.89
C ARG A 107 22.76 1.09 12.16
N GLN A 108 22.25 1.63 13.28
CA GLN A 108 22.98 1.69 14.55
C GLN A 108 22.92 0.38 15.33
N VAL A 109 21.80 -0.35 15.28
CA VAL A 109 21.54 -1.49 16.16
C VAL A 109 21.63 -2.83 15.43
N CYS A 110 21.07 -2.94 14.22
CA CYS A 110 20.99 -4.19 13.46
C CYS A 110 21.33 -3.98 11.96
N PRO A 111 22.54 -3.52 11.61
CA PRO A 111 22.91 -3.13 10.25
C PRO A 111 22.82 -4.26 9.21
N GLU A 112 22.82 -5.52 9.65
CA GLU A 112 22.68 -6.70 8.78
C GLU A 112 21.21 -7.05 8.47
N ALA A 113 20.26 -6.47 9.19
CA ALA A 113 18.85 -6.71 8.97
C ALA A 113 18.39 -6.23 7.58
N VAL A 114 17.43 -6.94 7.01
CA VAL A 114 16.80 -6.54 5.75
C VAL A 114 15.75 -5.47 6.02
N PHE A 115 15.80 -4.36 5.30
CA PHE A 115 14.84 -3.25 5.43
C PHE A 115 13.92 -3.18 4.21
N ILE A 116 12.64 -3.45 4.39
CA ILE A 116 11.61 -3.36 3.37
C ILE A 116 10.73 -2.14 3.64
N PHE A 117 10.62 -1.26 2.64
CA PHE A 117 9.79 -0.06 2.72
C PHE A 117 8.62 -0.12 1.74
N THR A 118 7.39 0.01 2.25
CA THR A 118 6.21 0.19 1.42
C THR A 118 6.08 1.66 0.99
N SER A 119 6.58 1.93 -0.21
CA SER A 119 6.40 3.19 -0.91
C SER A 119 5.08 3.19 -1.68
N THR A 120 4.89 4.10 -2.60
CA THR A 120 3.63 4.28 -3.32
C THR A 120 3.87 4.71 -4.76
N ASN A 121 2.93 4.43 -5.64
CA ASN A 121 2.90 4.98 -7.00
C ASN A 121 2.77 6.51 -7.04
N LYS A 122 2.41 7.15 -5.92
CA LYS A 122 2.31 8.62 -5.83
C LYS A 122 3.66 9.33 -5.87
N VAL A 123 4.77 8.59 -5.79
CA VAL A 123 6.11 9.15 -6.06
C VAL A 123 6.27 9.60 -7.51
N TYR A 124 5.47 9.09 -8.44
CA TYR A 124 5.42 9.55 -9.84
C TYR A 124 4.55 10.79 -10.05
N GLY A 125 3.93 11.32 -8.99
CA GLY A 125 3.06 12.49 -9.05
C GLY A 125 1.92 12.32 -10.05
N ASP A 126 1.66 13.35 -10.86
CA ASP A 126 0.66 13.33 -11.93
C ASP A 126 1.24 12.92 -13.31
N THR A 127 2.51 12.49 -13.38
CA THR A 127 3.13 12.02 -14.64
C THR A 127 2.28 10.95 -15.35
N PRO A 128 1.68 9.95 -14.67
CA PRO A 128 0.80 8.98 -15.31
C PRO A 128 -0.40 9.60 -16.04
N ASN A 129 -0.89 10.75 -15.59
CA ASN A 129 -2.04 11.44 -16.20
C ASN A 129 -1.70 12.15 -17.52
N HIS A 130 -0.41 12.30 -17.82
CA HIS A 130 0.06 12.91 -19.08
C HIS A 130 0.30 11.86 -20.18
N LEU A 131 0.07 10.57 -19.90
CA LEU A 131 0.16 9.51 -20.89
C LEU A 131 -0.96 9.62 -21.94
N PRO A 132 -0.75 9.17 -23.17
CA PRO A 132 -1.77 9.19 -24.24
C PRO A 132 -2.83 8.13 -23.97
N LEU A 133 -3.83 8.48 -23.17
CA LEU A 133 -4.93 7.60 -22.79
C LEU A 133 -6.07 7.65 -23.79
N VAL A 134 -6.67 6.50 -24.06
CA VAL A 134 -7.88 6.34 -24.87
C VAL A 134 -9.06 5.98 -23.98
N GLU A 135 -10.22 6.57 -24.26
CA GLU A 135 -11.45 6.27 -23.54
C GLU A 135 -12.15 5.06 -24.15
N LEU A 136 -12.29 3.98 -23.38
CA LEU A 136 -13.09 2.81 -23.73
C LEU A 136 -14.47 2.89 -23.04
N GLU A 137 -15.29 1.86 -23.21
CA GLU A 137 -16.66 1.83 -22.68
C GLU A 137 -16.71 1.94 -21.14
N GLU A 138 -15.91 1.12 -20.43
CA GLU A 138 -15.91 1.07 -18.97
C GLU A 138 -14.59 1.56 -18.33
N ARG A 139 -13.55 1.90 -19.12
CA ARG A 139 -12.23 2.25 -18.60
C ARG A 139 -11.44 3.21 -19.48
N TRP A 140 -10.51 3.91 -18.87
CA TRP A 140 -9.40 4.51 -19.59
C TRP A 140 -8.32 3.46 -19.82
N GLU A 141 -7.66 3.51 -20.97
CA GLU A 141 -6.59 2.59 -21.31
C GLU A 141 -5.48 3.32 -22.09
N ILE A 142 -4.26 2.78 -22.05
CA ILE A 142 -3.16 3.27 -22.86
C ILE A 142 -3.10 2.52 -24.19
N GLU A 143 -2.66 3.18 -25.26
CA GLU A 143 -2.52 2.56 -26.57
C GLU A 143 -1.55 1.37 -26.52
N GLU A 144 -1.89 0.26 -27.22
CA GLU A 144 -1.08 -0.97 -27.25
C GLU A 144 0.36 -0.75 -27.71
N SER A 145 0.58 0.23 -28.61
CA SER A 145 1.90 0.57 -29.13
C SER A 145 2.78 1.36 -28.15
N HIS A 146 2.22 1.85 -27.04
CA HIS A 146 2.95 2.66 -26.09
C HIS A 146 3.91 1.80 -25.23
N PRO A 147 5.14 2.25 -24.92
CA PRO A 147 6.09 1.51 -24.08
C PRO A 147 5.53 1.08 -22.73
N PHE A 148 4.67 1.88 -22.11
CA PHE A 148 4.01 1.54 -20.84
C PHE A 148 2.70 0.75 -21.00
N HIS A 149 2.46 0.11 -22.16
CA HIS A 149 1.25 -0.71 -22.32
C HIS A 149 1.20 -1.89 -21.35
N VAL A 150 2.35 -2.53 -21.08
CA VAL A 150 2.45 -3.60 -20.07
C VAL A 150 2.17 -3.07 -18.67
N GLY A 151 2.64 -1.88 -18.38
CA GLY A 151 2.56 -1.17 -17.12
C GLY A 151 3.64 -0.10 -17.01
N ILE A 152 3.54 0.73 -15.99
CA ILE A 152 4.53 1.75 -15.65
C ILE A 152 5.67 1.06 -14.88
N ASP A 153 6.87 1.13 -15.42
CA ASP A 153 8.09 0.63 -14.78
C ASP A 153 8.81 1.73 -13.96
N GLU A 154 9.91 1.36 -13.32
CA GLU A 154 10.69 2.26 -12.44
C GLU A 154 11.46 3.34 -13.20
N SER A 155 11.47 3.33 -14.54
CA SER A 155 12.08 4.37 -15.37
C SER A 155 11.24 5.63 -15.48
N MET A 156 9.95 5.59 -15.11
CA MET A 156 9.11 6.78 -15.08
C MET A 156 9.70 7.83 -14.13
N SER A 157 9.85 9.06 -14.63
CA SER A 157 10.42 10.15 -13.85
C SER A 157 9.58 10.49 -12.64
N ILE A 158 10.26 10.78 -11.54
CA ILE A 158 9.69 11.38 -10.33
C ILE A 158 9.82 12.90 -10.30
N ASP A 159 10.43 13.49 -11.34
CA ASP A 159 10.68 14.92 -11.44
C ASP A 159 9.66 15.64 -12.31
N GLN A 160 9.58 16.96 -12.14
CA GLN A 160 8.77 17.87 -12.96
C GLN A 160 7.29 17.53 -13.03
N CYS A 161 6.73 17.01 -11.93
CA CYS A 161 5.34 16.62 -11.79
C CYS A 161 4.76 17.10 -10.47
N LYS A 162 3.42 17.09 -10.38
CA LYS A 162 2.69 17.50 -9.18
C LYS A 162 2.45 16.32 -8.26
N HIS A 163 3.25 16.20 -7.19
CA HIS A 163 3.18 15.07 -6.26
C HIS A 163 2.04 15.13 -5.23
N SER A 164 1.47 16.27 -4.94
CA SER A 164 0.82 16.56 -3.65
C SER A 164 1.82 16.55 -2.47
N LEU A 165 1.40 17.03 -1.29
CA LEU A 165 2.27 17.00 -0.10
C LEU A 165 2.53 15.57 0.37
N PHE A 166 1.50 14.71 0.37
CA PHE A 166 1.64 13.29 0.65
C PHE A 166 2.66 12.61 -0.29
N GLY A 167 2.53 12.81 -1.60
CA GLY A 167 3.48 12.26 -2.55
C GLY A 167 4.90 12.76 -2.32
N ALA A 168 5.08 14.05 -1.99
CA ALA A 168 6.39 14.63 -1.71
C ALA A 168 7.05 14.04 -0.45
N SER A 169 6.31 13.85 0.64
CA SER A 169 6.83 13.18 1.84
C SER A 169 7.20 11.72 1.60
N LYS A 170 6.43 11.01 0.77
CA LYS A 170 6.75 9.63 0.37
C LYS A 170 7.95 9.57 -0.58
N VAL A 171 8.15 10.54 -1.49
CA VAL A 171 9.37 10.65 -2.31
C VAL A 171 10.60 10.84 -1.41
N ALA A 172 10.51 11.71 -0.41
CA ALA A 172 11.62 11.90 0.52
C ALA A 172 12.00 10.59 1.23
N ALA A 173 11.02 9.84 1.75
CA ALA A 173 11.24 8.54 2.36
C ALA A 173 11.81 7.49 1.38
N ASP A 174 11.24 7.41 0.16
CA ASP A 174 11.65 6.50 -0.91
C ASP A 174 13.13 6.68 -1.25
N VAL A 175 13.55 7.93 -1.48
CA VAL A 175 14.94 8.27 -1.78
C VAL A 175 15.86 8.00 -0.58
N LEU A 176 15.44 8.30 0.66
CA LEU A 176 16.22 7.98 1.85
C LEU A 176 16.52 6.48 1.96
N VAL A 177 15.53 5.61 1.77
CA VAL A 177 15.76 4.16 1.82
C VAL A 177 16.76 3.70 0.75
N GLN A 178 16.68 4.23 -0.46
CA GLN A 178 17.63 3.95 -1.52
C GLN A 178 19.06 4.40 -1.12
N GLU A 179 19.19 5.62 -0.58
CA GLU A 179 20.50 6.18 -0.21
C GLU A 179 21.12 5.46 0.99
N TYR A 180 20.31 5.03 1.98
CA TYR A 180 20.83 4.19 3.07
C TYR A 180 21.39 2.86 2.55
N GLY A 181 20.73 2.25 1.57
CA GLY A 181 21.27 1.10 0.85
C GLY A 181 22.59 1.43 0.16
N ARG A 182 22.61 2.42 -0.73
CA ARG A 182 23.77 2.78 -1.55
C ARG A 182 24.96 3.30 -0.74
N TYR A 183 24.68 4.12 0.28
CA TYR A 183 25.72 4.81 1.05
C TYR A 183 26.29 3.94 2.19
N PHE A 184 25.43 3.16 2.87
CA PHE A 184 25.82 2.35 4.01
C PHE A 184 25.85 0.85 3.72
N GLY A 185 25.45 0.42 2.52
CA GLY A 185 25.41 -0.99 2.15
C GLY A 185 24.26 -1.77 2.79
N MET A 186 23.24 -1.10 3.32
CA MET A 186 22.11 -1.76 3.95
C MET A 186 21.31 -2.57 2.91
N LYS A 187 20.92 -3.78 3.28
CA LYS A 187 20.02 -4.62 2.49
C LYS A 187 18.64 -4.00 2.52
N SER A 188 18.30 -3.14 1.54
CA SER A 188 17.07 -2.39 1.55
C SER A 188 16.32 -2.46 0.22
N GLY A 189 15.00 -2.62 0.30
CA GLY A 189 14.09 -2.65 -0.84
C GLY A 189 12.94 -1.66 -0.68
N VAL A 190 12.69 -0.90 -1.73
CA VAL A 190 11.56 0.02 -1.85
C VAL A 190 10.51 -0.61 -2.74
N PHE A 191 9.31 -0.82 -2.21
CA PHE A 191 8.17 -1.38 -2.92
C PHE A 191 7.14 -0.27 -3.18
N ARG A 192 7.12 0.26 -4.40
CA ARG A 192 6.18 1.30 -4.84
C ARG A 192 4.84 0.68 -5.16
N GLY A 193 3.96 0.66 -4.16
CA GLY A 193 2.66 0.02 -4.26
C GLY A 193 1.65 0.76 -5.14
N GLY A 194 0.84 0.00 -5.87
CA GLY A 194 -0.45 0.43 -6.40
C GLY A 194 -1.52 0.41 -5.30
N CYS A 195 -2.70 -0.16 -5.58
CA CYS A 195 -3.70 -0.39 -4.54
C CYS A 195 -3.40 -1.70 -3.81
N LEU A 196 -2.92 -1.59 -2.56
CA LEU A 196 -2.69 -2.74 -1.69
C LEU A 196 -4.02 -3.06 -0.99
N THR A 197 -4.55 -4.27 -1.15
CA THR A 197 -5.89 -4.60 -0.69
C THR A 197 -6.02 -6.06 -0.24
N GLY A 198 -7.20 -6.43 0.24
CA GLY A 198 -7.53 -7.76 0.71
C GLY A 198 -8.69 -7.72 1.70
N PRO A 199 -9.17 -8.89 2.19
CA PRO A 199 -10.35 -9.00 3.05
C PRO A 199 -10.21 -8.29 4.40
N ALA A 200 -8.99 -8.14 4.91
CA ALA A 200 -8.71 -7.44 6.17
C ALA A 200 -8.54 -5.92 6.02
N HIS A 201 -8.72 -5.37 4.82
CA HIS A 201 -8.57 -3.93 4.60
C HIS A 201 -9.76 -3.16 5.18
N ALA A 202 -9.53 -2.37 6.22
CA ALA A 202 -10.53 -1.45 6.77
C ALA A 202 -10.76 -0.28 5.79
N GLY A 203 -11.65 -0.45 4.82
CA GLY A 203 -11.98 0.54 3.80
C GLY A 203 -12.76 1.72 4.38
N ALA A 204 -12.34 2.93 4.02
CA ALA A 204 -13.03 4.18 4.30
C ALA A 204 -13.21 4.96 2.99
N GLU A 205 -14.15 5.91 2.94
CA GLU A 205 -14.48 6.66 1.71
C GLU A 205 -13.24 7.29 1.03
N LEU A 206 -12.27 7.72 1.81
CA LEU A 206 -11.07 8.38 1.32
C LEU A 206 -9.84 7.46 1.21
N HIS A 207 -9.95 6.20 1.62
CA HIS A 207 -8.84 5.24 1.60
C HIS A 207 -9.33 3.79 1.52
N GLY A 208 -8.81 3.02 0.54
CA GLY A 208 -9.18 1.61 0.34
C GLY A 208 -10.47 1.44 -0.45
N PHE A 209 -10.48 1.94 -1.69
CA PHE A 209 -11.70 2.09 -2.49
C PHE A 209 -12.46 0.79 -2.72
N LEU A 210 -11.79 -0.36 -2.99
CA LEU A 210 -12.49 -1.63 -3.24
C LEU A 210 -13.23 -2.14 -1.99
N ALA A 211 -12.59 -2.07 -0.83
CA ALA A 211 -13.22 -2.51 0.41
C ALA A 211 -14.40 -1.59 0.80
N TYR A 212 -14.24 -0.27 0.63
CA TYR A 212 -15.32 0.67 0.90
C TYR A 212 -16.47 0.55 -0.11
N LEU A 213 -16.15 0.38 -1.40
CA LEU A 213 -17.15 0.13 -2.46
C LEU A 213 -17.98 -1.11 -2.14
N MET A 214 -17.34 -2.23 -1.84
CA MET A 214 -18.04 -3.48 -1.50
C MET A 214 -18.90 -3.35 -0.26
N LYS A 215 -18.40 -2.64 0.77
CA LYS A 215 -19.19 -2.33 1.97
C LYS A 215 -20.46 -1.53 1.61
N CYS A 216 -20.35 -0.51 0.74
CA CYS A 216 -21.51 0.26 0.28
C CYS A 216 -22.53 -0.62 -0.47
N ILE A 217 -22.07 -1.52 -1.34
CA ILE A 217 -22.94 -2.45 -2.08
C ILE A 217 -23.67 -3.39 -1.12
N VAL A 218 -22.95 -4.00 -0.17
CA VAL A 218 -23.51 -4.98 0.78
C VAL A 218 -24.50 -4.33 1.76
N GLU A 219 -24.17 -3.17 2.28
CA GLU A 219 -24.97 -2.46 3.28
C GLU A 219 -26.03 -1.52 2.69
N GLY A 220 -26.09 -1.36 1.36
CA GLY A 220 -27.01 -0.44 0.70
C GLY A 220 -26.71 1.04 0.99
N ARG A 221 -25.44 1.38 1.21
CA ARG A 221 -25.02 2.77 1.47
C ARG A 221 -24.77 3.52 0.16
N PRO A 222 -25.07 4.83 0.08
CA PRO A 222 -24.72 5.63 -1.09
C PRO A 222 -23.21 5.74 -1.25
N TYR A 223 -22.76 5.73 -2.52
CA TYR A 223 -21.36 5.87 -2.90
C TYR A 223 -21.14 7.11 -3.76
N ARG A 224 -19.98 7.72 -3.69
CA ARG A 224 -19.60 8.86 -4.53
C ARG A 224 -18.45 8.50 -5.46
N ILE A 225 -18.65 8.67 -6.75
CA ILE A 225 -17.63 8.51 -7.78
C ILE A 225 -17.06 9.88 -8.11
N PHE A 226 -15.75 10.05 -7.99
CA PHE A 226 -15.06 11.32 -8.21
C PHE A 226 -14.31 11.31 -9.55
N GLY A 227 -14.72 12.15 -10.47
CA GLY A 227 -14.07 12.46 -11.73
C GLY A 227 -13.90 11.28 -12.70
N TYR A 228 -13.26 11.58 -13.79
CA TYR A 228 -12.83 10.64 -14.83
C TYR A 228 -13.93 9.72 -15.37
N LYS A 229 -15.21 10.12 -15.23
CA LYS A 229 -16.41 9.36 -15.64
C LYS A 229 -16.55 8.00 -14.93
N GLY A 230 -15.86 7.77 -13.80
CA GLY A 230 -15.79 6.45 -13.16
C GLY A 230 -14.92 5.43 -13.91
N LYS A 231 -14.21 5.86 -14.97
CA LYS A 231 -13.39 4.99 -15.83
C LYS A 231 -11.92 4.93 -15.42
N GLN A 232 -11.55 5.57 -14.31
CA GLN A 232 -10.17 5.53 -13.79
C GLN A 232 -9.75 4.11 -13.43
N VAL A 233 -8.56 3.73 -13.90
CA VAL A 233 -8.01 2.38 -13.72
C VAL A 233 -6.96 2.35 -12.62
N ARG A 234 -7.04 1.32 -11.79
CA ARG A 234 -6.03 0.99 -10.78
C ARG A 234 -5.67 -0.49 -10.86
N ASP A 235 -4.40 -0.78 -10.69
CA ASP A 235 -4.00 -2.14 -10.38
C ASP A 235 -4.13 -2.40 -8.87
N ASN A 236 -4.49 -3.62 -8.54
CA ASN A 236 -4.80 -4.03 -7.17
C ASN A 236 -4.02 -5.30 -6.85
N ILE A 237 -3.17 -5.26 -5.84
CA ILE A 237 -2.45 -6.43 -5.38
C ILE A 237 -3.03 -6.93 -4.07
N HIS A 238 -3.25 -8.23 -3.98
CA HIS A 238 -3.65 -8.86 -2.73
C HIS A 238 -2.52 -8.77 -1.70
N ALA A 239 -2.88 -8.51 -0.45
CA ALA A 239 -1.90 -8.41 0.64
C ALA A 239 -1.03 -9.66 0.80
N HIS A 240 -1.59 -10.86 0.55
CA HIS A 240 -0.84 -12.12 0.51
C HIS A 240 0.27 -12.11 -0.54
N ASP A 241 -0.03 -11.70 -1.77
CA ASP A 241 0.94 -11.70 -2.87
C ASP A 241 2.04 -10.67 -2.63
N LEU A 242 1.70 -9.51 -2.04
CA LEU A 242 2.67 -8.51 -1.61
C LEU A 242 3.60 -9.05 -0.51
N VAL A 243 3.05 -9.69 0.51
CA VAL A 243 3.87 -10.24 1.62
C VAL A 243 4.73 -11.39 1.13
N SER A 244 4.23 -12.21 0.22
CA SER A 244 5.05 -13.21 -0.48
C SER A 244 6.24 -12.57 -1.19
N ALA A 245 6.06 -11.40 -1.84
CA ALA A 245 7.18 -10.66 -2.45
C ALA A 245 8.19 -10.18 -1.39
N PHE A 246 7.74 -9.75 -0.22
CA PHE A 246 8.64 -9.38 0.88
C PHE A 246 9.48 -10.55 1.35
N LEU A 247 8.90 -11.74 1.48
CA LEU A 247 9.63 -12.95 1.87
C LEU A 247 10.67 -13.35 0.82
N HIS A 248 10.34 -13.30 -0.47
CA HIS A 248 11.32 -13.54 -1.53
C HIS A 248 12.48 -12.53 -1.51
N PHE A 249 12.17 -11.24 -1.25
CA PHE A 249 13.21 -10.23 -1.08
C PHE A 249 14.07 -10.49 0.16
N TYR A 250 13.46 -10.88 1.29
CA TYR A 250 14.18 -11.22 2.51
C TYR A 250 15.16 -12.41 2.30
N GLU A 251 14.73 -13.46 1.60
CA GLU A 251 15.56 -14.64 1.33
C GLU A 251 16.78 -14.33 0.45
N ASN A 252 16.64 -13.37 -0.49
CA ASN A 252 17.74 -12.98 -1.37
C ASN A 252 17.78 -11.44 -1.54
N PRO A 253 18.16 -10.70 -0.48
CA PRO A 253 18.04 -9.26 -0.43
C PRO A 253 19.06 -8.57 -1.35
N ARG A 254 18.66 -7.40 -1.83
CA ARG A 254 19.48 -6.49 -2.62
C ARG A 254 19.71 -5.20 -1.85
N VAL A 255 20.62 -4.35 -2.36
CA VAL A 255 21.04 -3.11 -1.70
C VAL A 255 20.43 -1.92 -2.43
N GLY A 256 19.58 -1.15 -1.74
CA GLY A 256 18.99 0.08 -2.27
C GLY A 256 18.13 -0.12 -3.51
N GLU A 257 17.45 -1.25 -3.64
CA GLU A 257 16.71 -1.61 -4.84
C GLU A 257 15.26 -1.09 -4.81
N VAL A 258 14.72 -0.77 -5.97
CA VAL A 258 13.37 -0.22 -6.13
C VAL A 258 12.56 -1.12 -7.04
N TYR A 259 11.31 -1.40 -6.64
CA TYR A 259 10.35 -2.17 -7.41
C TYR A 259 8.98 -1.51 -7.44
N ASN A 260 8.40 -1.38 -8.62
CA ASN A 260 6.97 -1.18 -8.73
C ASN A 260 6.27 -2.49 -8.36
N MET A 261 5.28 -2.40 -7.46
CA MET A 261 4.60 -3.58 -6.94
C MET A 261 3.09 -3.32 -6.84
N GLY A 262 2.36 -3.83 -7.79
CA GLY A 262 0.90 -3.76 -7.86
C GLY A 262 0.33 -5.02 -8.49
N GLY A 263 -0.94 -5.01 -8.83
CA GLY A 263 -1.60 -6.15 -9.50
C GLY A 263 -1.24 -6.29 -10.97
N SER A 264 -0.57 -5.31 -11.55
CA SER A 264 -0.18 -5.29 -12.96
C SER A 264 -1.36 -5.57 -13.90
N ARG A 265 -1.10 -6.12 -15.08
CA ARG A 265 -2.15 -6.61 -15.99
C ARG A 265 -2.91 -7.81 -15.44
N HIS A 266 -2.36 -8.53 -14.48
CA HIS A 266 -3.01 -9.68 -13.84
C HIS A 266 -4.23 -9.30 -12.99
N SER A 267 -4.15 -8.19 -12.26
CA SER A 267 -5.19 -7.78 -11.33
C SER A 267 -5.37 -6.25 -11.34
N ASN A 268 -6.27 -5.78 -12.18
CA ASN A 268 -6.62 -4.37 -12.31
C ASN A 268 -8.10 -4.20 -12.67
N CYS A 269 -8.66 -3.07 -12.35
CA CYS A 269 -10.00 -2.70 -12.77
C CYS A 269 -10.20 -1.18 -12.80
N SER A 270 -11.18 -0.74 -13.57
CA SER A 270 -11.75 0.59 -13.42
C SER A 270 -12.76 0.63 -12.27
N MET A 271 -13.23 1.82 -11.91
CA MET A 271 -14.30 1.96 -10.93
C MET A 271 -15.61 1.32 -11.44
N LEU A 272 -15.97 1.51 -12.72
CA LEU A 272 -17.18 0.93 -13.30
C LEU A 272 -17.10 -0.59 -13.36
N GLU A 273 -15.95 -1.15 -13.73
CA GLU A 273 -15.72 -2.61 -13.71
C GLU A 273 -15.83 -3.18 -12.29
N ALA A 274 -15.26 -2.49 -11.29
CA ALA A 274 -15.38 -2.92 -9.89
C ALA A 274 -16.81 -2.88 -9.37
N ILE A 275 -17.60 -1.86 -9.77
CA ILE A 275 -19.04 -1.80 -9.45
C ILE A 275 -19.76 -2.97 -10.07
N ARG A 276 -19.58 -3.23 -11.36
CA ARG A 276 -20.24 -4.35 -12.07
C ARG A 276 -19.94 -5.68 -11.39
N ILE A 277 -18.66 -5.98 -11.09
CA ILE A 277 -18.28 -7.23 -10.42
C ILE A 277 -18.90 -7.31 -9.02
N GLY A 278 -18.89 -6.22 -8.24
CA GLY A 278 -19.48 -6.19 -6.91
C GLY A 278 -20.99 -6.39 -6.91
N GLU A 279 -21.71 -5.83 -7.89
CA GLU A 279 -23.14 -6.05 -8.09
C GLU A 279 -23.46 -7.51 -8.49
N GLU A 280 -22.64 -8.10 -9.36
CA GLU A 280 -22.77 -9.51 -9.77
C GLU A 280 -22.55 -10.46 -8.58
N LEU A 281 -21.53 -10.22 -7.75
CA LEU A 281 -21.23 -11.02 -6.57
C LEU A 281 -22.31 -10.94 -5.48
N SER A 282 -22.85 -9.76 -5.24
CA SER A 282 -23.80 -9.52 -4.14
C SER A 282 -25.25 -9.69 -4.53
N GLY A 283 -25.59 -9.57 -5.80
CA GLY A 283 -26.96 -9.43 -6.30
C GLY A 283 -27.62 -8.08 -5.98
N ASN A 284 -26.93 -7.16 -5.33
CA ASN A 284 -27.41 -5.83 -4.98
C ASN A 284 -26.97 -4.81 -6.03
N LYS A 285 -27.75 -3.72 -6.18
CA LYS A 285 -27.35 -2.57 -6.99
C LYS A 285 -26.75 -1.48 -6.11
N LEU A 286 -25.66 -0.86 -6.59
CA LEU A 286 -25.03 0.26 -5.91
C LEU A 286 -25.84 1.56 -6.19
N ASP A 287 -26.22 2.24 -5.12
CA ASP A 287 -26.68 3.63 -5.21
C ASP A 287 -25.48 4.56 -5.23
N TYR A 288 -25.22 5.23 -6.36
CA TYR A 288 -24.08 6.14 -6.45
C TYR A 288 -24.41 7.47 -7.10
N THR A 289 -23.66 8.49 -6.69
CA THR A 289 -23.66 9.82 -7.28
C THR A 289 -22.33 10.08 -7.97
N TYR A 290 -22.37 10.49 -9.23
CA TYR A 290 -21.18 10.92 -9.94
C TYR A 290 -20.92 12.42 -9.70
N LEU A 291 -19.67 12.74 -9.35
CA LEU A 291 -19.16 14.11 -9.20
C LEU A 291 -18.12 14.38 -10.28
N GLU A 292 -18.22 15.52 -10.95
CA GLU A 292 -17.29 15.88 -12.04
C GLU A 292 -15.87 16.17 -11.54
N ASP A 293 -15.75 16.70 -10.32
CA ASP A 293 -14.47 17.04 -9.73
C ASP A 293 -13.70 15.78 -9.38
N ASN A 294 -12.45 15.70 -9.86
CA ASN A 294 -11.51 14.64 -9.46
C ASN A 294 -10.78 15.00 -8.17
N ARG A 295 -10.39 13.98 -7.43
CA ARG A 295 -9.59 14.16 -6.22
C ARG A 295 -8.16 14.58 -6.58
N ILE A 296 -7.58 15.49 -5.79
CA ILE A 296 -6.19 15.92 -5.95
C ILE A 296 -5.25 14.74 -5.75
N GLY A 297 -4.30 14.58 -6.68
CA GLY A 297 -3.32 13.48 -6.63
C GLY A 297 -3.83 12.14 -7.15
N ASP A 298 -5.05 12.09 -7.71
CA ASP A 298 -5.58 10.87 -8.31
C ASP A 298 -5.05 10.64 -9.73
N HIS A 299 -4.85 9.35 -10.07
CA HIS A 299 -4.46 8.95 -11.43
C HIS A 299 -5.69 8.64 -12.27
N ILE A 300 -5.63 8.94 -13.58
CA ILE A 300 -6.63 8.48 -14.55
C ILE A 300 -6.40 7.00 -14.84
N TRP A 301 -5.14 6.63 -15.02
CA TRP A 301 -4.72 5.27 -15.28
C TRP A 301 -3.40 5.00 -14.57
N TYR A 302 -3.32 3.89 -13.85
CA TYR A 302 -2.08 3.39 -13.29
C TYR A 302 -2.11 1.88 -13.21
N ILE A 303 -1.22 1.24 -13.94
CA ILE A 303 -0.92 -0.20 -13.87
C ILE A 303 0.59 -0.32 -13.70
N SER A 304 1.04 -1.07 -12.69
CA SER A 304 2.45 -1.33 -12.44
C SER A 304 3.02 -2.33 -13.45
N ASP A 305 4.22 -2.10 -13.95
CA ASP A 305 5.04 -3.17 -14.49
C ASP A 305 5.88 -3.78 -13.36
N VAL A 306 5.72 -5.08 -13.14
CA VAL A 306 6.44 -5.82 -12.09
C VAL A 306 7.53 -6.73 -12.66
N GLN A 307 7.84 -6.62 -13.94
CA GLN A 307 8.82 -7.50 -14.61
C GLN A 307 10.19 -7.44 -13.95
N LYS A 308 10.61 -6.26 -13.48
CA LYS A 308 11.88 -6.14 -12.75
C LYS A 308 11.93 -7.04 -11.53
N PHE A 309 10.86 -7.04 -10.72
CA PHE A 309 10.77 -7.91 -9.55
C PHE A 309 10.77 -9.39 -9.96
N GLN A 310 9.94 -9.77 -10.93
CA GLN A 310 9.86 -11.15 -11.43
C GLN A 310 11.19 -11.65 -12.02
N ASN A 311 11.96 -10.78 -12.69
CA ASN A 311 13.28 -11.13 -13.19
C ASN A 311 14.30 -11.38 -12.06
N HIS A 312 14.18 -10.66 -10.97
CA HIS A 312 15.04 -10.84 -9.79
C HIS A 312 14.60 -12.02 -8.91
N TYR A 313 13.31 -12.34 -8.90
CA TYR A 313 12.67 -13.38 -8.08
C TYR A 313 11.73 -14.23 -8.93
N PRO A 314 12.26 -15.10 -9.81
CA PRO A 314 11.47 -15.82 -10.80
C PRO A 314 10.50 -16.84 -10.20
N ASP A 315 10.70 -17.24 -8.95
CA ASP A 315 9.81 -18.16 -8.26
C ASP A 315 8.58 -17.46 -7.66
N TRP A 316 8.59 -16.11 -7.64
CA TRP A 316 7.44 -15.34 -7.20
C TRP A 316 6.38 -15.21 -8.31
N SER A 317 5.11 -15.40 -7.96
CA SER A 317 3.99 -15.22 -8.88
C SER A 317 2.73 -14.80 -8.13
N TYR A 318 1.83 -14.12 -8.83
CA TYR A 318 0.49 -13.82 -8.31
C TYR A 318 -0.30 -15.10 -7.99
N LYS A 319 -1.09 -15.04 -6.92
CA LYS A 319 -2.04 -16.08 -6.53
C LYS A 319 -3.50 -15.59 -6.60
N HIS A 320 -3.71 -14.26 -6.59
CA HIS A 320 -5.03 -13.66 -6.52
C HIS A 320 -5.26 -12.71 -7.69
N SER A 321 -6.30 -12.98 -8.47
CA SER A 321 -6.83 -12.08 -9.50
C SER A 321 -7.71 -10.99 -8.87
N ILE A 322 -8.18 -10.05 -9.70
CA ILE A 322 -9.14 -9.04 -9.25
C ILE A 322 -10.47 -9.66 -8.82
N ASP A 323 -10.90 -10.74 -9.46
CA ASP A 323 -12.13 -11.45 -9.11
C ASP A 323 -11.98 -12.16 -7.77
N ASP A 324 -10.83 -12.80 -7.49
CA ASP A 324 -10.52 -13.41 -6.19
C ASP A 324 -10.54 -12.34 -5.09
N ILE A 325 -9.85 -11.21 -5.30
CA ILE A 325 -9.80 -10.09 -4.36
C ILE A 325 -11.19 -9.57 -4.02
N LEU A 326 -12.02 -9.30 -5.04
CA LEU A 326 -13.38 -8.80 -4.83
C LEU A 326 -14.28 -9.84 -4.17
N GLY A 327 -14.12 -11.12 -4.53
CA GLY A 327 -14.82 -12.24 -3.90
C GLY A 327 -14.53 -12.36 -2.41
N GLU A 328 -13.28 -12.29 -2.00
CA GLU A 328 -12.86 -12.34 -0.59
C GLU A 328 -13.32 -11.10 0.20
N ILE A 329 -13.22 -9.91 -0.38
CA ILE A 329 -13.72 -8.68 0.26
C ILE A 329 -15.25 -8.78 0.45
N TYR A 330 -15.98 -9.27 -0.56
CA TYR A 330 -17.42 -9.49 -0.45
C TYR A 330 -17.77 -10.43 0.69
N GLN A 331 -17.12 -11.59 0.80
CA GLN A 331 -17.35 -12.56 1.86
C GLN A 331 -17.09 -11.95 3.25
N ALA A 332 -15.99 -11.18 3.40
CA ALA A 332 -15.69 -10.49 4.64
C ALA A 332 -16.77 -9.45 5.02
N CYS A 333 -17.24 -8.65 4.05
CA CYS A 333 -18.30 -7.67 4.28
C CYS A 333 -19.64 -8.35 4.63
N ALA A 334 -20.02 -9.41 3.94
CA ALA A 334 -21.27 -10.13 4.18
C ALA A 334 -21.29 -10.81 5.55
N THR A 335 -20.18 -11.36 6.01
CA THR A 335 -20.05 -11.95 7.34
C THR A 335 -20.22 -10.90 8.44
N ASN A 336 -19.58 -9.75 8.30
CA ASN A 336 -19.67 -8.65 9.27
C ASN A 336 -21.07 -8.01 9.31
N ALA A 337 -21.78 -7.94 8.19
CA ALA A 337 -23.15 -7.42 8.14
C ALA A 337 -24.18 -8.36 8.77
N SER A 338 -23.84 -9.64 8.98
CA SER A 338 -24.71 -10.66 9.56
C SER A 338 -24.55 -10.79 11.09
N GLN A 339 -23.56 -10.14 11.67
CA GLN A 339 -23.30 -10.06 13.12
C GLN A 339 -23.91 -8.79 13.71
#